data_f49c7da8b8c9a9e621d7d1d4a1696546
#
_entry.id   f49c7da8b8c9a9e621d7d1d4a1696546
#
_cell.length_a   1.000
_cell.length_b   1.000
_cell.length_c   1.000
_cell.angle_alpha   90.00
_cell.angle_beta   90.00
_cell.angle_gamma   90.00
#
_symmetry.space_group_name_H-M   'P 1'
#
loop_
_entity.id
_entity.type
_entity.pdbx_description
1 polymer ?
#
loop_
_entity_poly.entity_id
_entity_poly.type
_entity_poly.pdbx_seq_one_letter_code
_entity_poly.pdbx_strand_id
1 'polypeptide(L)'
;VLGDVSNVHVVSLARDDKEPITNKVEAMIATFNADDTVYVLTDMLGSSVNNNMVELSKNGTKFTVVSGFNIPLALTLAMSPVPVKGAELAALINEARTGLTNPNAPVEAAAAPAKKAKASRHSSGPAKIVLARLDYRLLHGQVVFTWTTKVQAERIIVVDNAAANDDIKKGALKLAKPQGVRLNV
;
A
#
# COMPACT_ATOMS: atom_id res chain seq x y z
N VAL A 1 11.31 8.06 8.10
CA VAL A 1 10.42 6.91 8.04
C VAL A 1 10.75 6.02 6.84
N LEU A 2 10.97 6.58 5.67
CA LEU A 2 11.63 5.94 4.54
C LEU A 2 13.11 6.30 4.63
N GLY A 3 14.01 5.32 4.79
CA GLY A 3 15.44 5.58 4.86
C GLY A 3 15.99 6.11 3.54
N ASP A 4 15.86 5.31 2.49
CA ASP A 4 16.23 5.66 1.11
C ASP A 4 14.97 5.85 0.27
N VAL A 5 14.91 6.94 -0.48
CA VAL A 5 13.81 7.30 -1.40
C VAL A 5 14.35 7.60 -2.80
N SER A 6 15.55 7.15 -3.12
CA SER A 6 16.18 7.38 -4.43
C SER A 6 15.38 6.83 -5.60
N ASN A 7 14.50 5.85 -5.34
CA ASN A 7 13.56 5.27 -6.30
C ASN A 7 12.22 6.00 -6.41
N VAL A 8 12.06 7.14 -5.72
CA VAL A 8 10.83 7.94 -5.75
C VAL A 8 11.13 9.30 -6.38
N HIS A 9 10.53 9.56 -7.52
CA HIS A 9 10.71 10.80 -8.27
C HIS A 9 9.41 11.58 -8.34
N VAL A 10 9.49 12.91 -8.29
CA VAL A 10 8.33 13.79 -8.35
C VAL A 10 8.42 14.67 -9.59
N VAL A 11 7.39 14.62 -10.41
CA VAL A 11 7.24 15.50 -11.56
C VAL A 11 6.01 16.37 -11.35
N SER A 12 6.16 17.68 -11.41
CA SER A 12 5.07 18.64 -11.20
C SER A 12 4.84 19.48 -12.44
N LEU A 13 3.59 19.93 -12.60
CA LEU A 13 3.18 20.90 -13.62
C LEU A 13 2.65 22.14 -12.90
N ALA A 14 3.39 23.24 -13.00
CA ALA A 14 2.92 24.54 -12.51
C ALA A 14 1.91 25.13 -13.50
N ARG A 15 1.06 26.06 -13.03
CA ARG A 15 0.01 26.66 -13.85
C ARG A 15 0.57 27.42 -15.07
N ASP A 16 1.75 27.97 -14.95
CA ASP A 16 2.46 28.78 -15.95
C ASP A 16 3.56 28.00 -16.70
N ASP A 17 3.68 26.71 -16.43
CA ASP A 17 4.59 25.83 -17.16
C ASP A 17 4.24 25.81 -18.65
N LYS A 18 5.22 26.10 -19.48
CA LYS A 18 5.11 26.01 -20.95
C LYS A 18 5.47 24.64 -21.49
N GLU A 19 6.25 23.87 -20.72
CA GLU A 19 6.66 22.53 -21.09
C GLU A 19 5.57 21.52 -20.76
N PRO A 20 5.14 20.68 -21.73
CA PRO A 20 4.18 19.63 -21.47
C PRO A 20 4.70 18.64 -20.39
N ILE A 21 3.78 18.18 -19.53
CA ILE A 21 4.11 17.19 -18.49
C ILE A 21 4.65 15.89 -19.09
N THR A 22 4.23 15.53 -20.29
CA THR A 22 4.72 14.36 -21.02
C THR A 22 6.21 14.42 -21.26
N ASN A 23 6.73 15.57 -21.72
CA ASN A 23 8.15 15.76 -21.98
C ASN A 23 8.98 15.61 -20.70
N LYS A 24 8.49 16.20 -19.60
CA LYS A 24 9.15 16.10 -18.30
C LYS A 24 9.23 14.64 -17.81
N VAL A 25 8.13 13.88 -18.00
CA VAL A 25 8.06 12.46 -17.59
C VAL A 25 8.93 11.60 -18.51
N GLU A 26 8.90 11.81 -19.82
CA GLU A 26 9.77 11.08 -20.76
C GLU A 26 11.25 11.32 -20.46
N ALA A 27 11.64 12.58 -20.23
CA ALA A 27 13.01 12.93 -19.86
C ALA A 27 13.44 12.25 -18.55
N MET A 28 12.53 12.16 -17.56
CA MET A 28 12.77 11.46 -16.30
C MET A 28 12.95 9.95 -16.54
N ILE A 29 12.04 9.31 -17.27
CA ILE A 29 12.08 7.88 -17.56
C ILE A 29 13.33 7.50 -18.35
N ALA A 30 13.78 8.37 -19.24
CA ALA A 30 15.01 8.15 -20.01
C ALA A 30 16.28 8.03 -19.14
N THR A 31 16.23 8.48 -17.88
CA THR A 31 17.34 8.32 -16.92
C THR A 31 17.34 6.97 -16.20
N PHE A 32 16.28 6.16 -16.33
CA PHE A 32 16.15 4.88 -15.66
C PHE A 32 16.79 3.74 -16.46
N ASN A 33 17.05 2.62 -15.80
CA ASN A 33 17.57 1.44 -16.49
C ASN A 33 16.44 0.76 -17.30
N ALA A 34 16.81 0.10 -18.39
CA ALA A 34 15.86 -0.57 -19.28
C ALA A 34 15.04 -1.68 -18.60
N ASP A 35 15.57 -2.27 -17.53
CA ASP A 35 14.95 -3.33 -16.75
C ASP A 35 14.12 -2.82 -15.57
N ASP A 36 14.13 -1.51 -15.31
CA ASP A 36 13.36 -0.93 -14.21
C ASP A 36 11.87 -1.05 -14.48
N THR A 37 11.11 -1.40 -13.45
CA THR A 37 9.66 -1.37 -13.49
C THR A 37 9.16 -0.05 -12.94
N VAL A 38 8.59 0.78 -13.81
CA VAL A 38 8.16 2.13 -13.48
C VAL A 38 6.66 2.17 -13.23
N TYR A 39 6.25 2.79 -12.12
CA TYR A 39 4.87 3.12 -11.79
C TYR A 39 4.70 4.64 -11.79
N VAL A 40 3.77 5.13 -12.58
CA VAL A 40 3.39 6.55 -12.58
C VAL A 40 2.11 6.69 -11.76
N LEU A 41 2.23 7.32 -10.61
CA LEU A 41 1.11 7.53 -9.68
C LEU A 41 0.53 8.93 -9.92
N THR A 42 -0.75 9.00 -10.25
CA THR A 42 -1.47 10.26 -10.46
C THR A 42 -2.53 10.47 -9.38
N ASP A 43 -2.80 11.71 -9.04
CA ASP A 43 -3.73 12.10 -7.98
C ASP A 43 -5.19 11.76 -8.29
N MET A 44 -5.67 12.15 -9.46
CA MET A 44 -7.09 12.07 -9.82
C MET A 44 -7.31 11.39 -11.17
N LEU A 45 -8.14 10.36 -11.18
CA LEU A 45 -8.58 9.71 -12.40
C LEU A 45 -9.30 10.72 -13.31
N GLY A 46 -8.87 10.80 -14.56
CA GLY A 46 -9.45 11.70 -15.57
C GLY A 46 -8.94 13.13 -15.52
N SER A 47 -8.01 13.48 -14.62
CA SER A 47 -7.31 14.77 -14.70
C SER A 47 -6.48 14.88 -15.98
N SER A 48 -6.11 16.09 -16.37
CA SER A 48 -5.26 16.31 -17.55
C SER A 48 -3.94 15.58 -17.45
N VAL A 49 -3.30 15.61 -16.29
CA VAL A 49 -2.06 14.85 -16.04
C VAL A 49 -2.28 13.34 -16.17
N ASN A 50 -3.34 12.82 -15.56
CA ASN A 50 -3.68 11.40 -15.66
C ASN A 50 -3.93 10.97 -17.12
N ASN A 51 -4.72 11.74 -17.87
CA ASN A 51 -5.03 11.42 -19.27
C ASN A 51 -3.75 11.44 -20.14
N ASN A 52 -2.88 12.43 -19.94
CA ASN A 52 -1.60 12.49 -20.63
C ASN A 52 -0.71 11.28 -20.31
N MET A 53 -0.69 10.81 -19.05
CA MET A 53 0.09 9.63 -18.67
C MET A 53 -0.48 8.34 -19.28
N VAL A 54 -1.82 8.21 -19.31
CA VAL A 54 -2.48 7.06 -19.95
C VAL A 54 -2.20 7.04 -21.46
N GLU A 55 -2.23 8.18 -22.12
CA GLU A 55 -1.91 8.32 -23.55
C GLU A 55 -0.44 7.98 -23.81
N LEU A 56 0.48 8.53 -23.02
CA LEU A 56 1.91 8.29 -23.14
C LEU A 56 2.25 6.79 -22.98
N SER A 57 1.60 6.11 -22.03
CA SER A 57 1.78 4.67 -21.83
C SER A 57 1.29 3.82 -23.01
N LYS A 58 0.27 4.28 -23.74
CA LYS A 58 -0.23 3.63 -24.97
C LYS A 58 0.68 3.83 -26.16
N ASN A 59 1.40 4.95 -26.20
CA ASN A 59 2.29 5.32 -27.31
C ASN A 59 3.68 4.67 -27.21
N GLY A 60 3.88 3.73 -26.30
CA GLY A 60 5.07 2.88 -26.25
C GLY A 60 6.02 3.13 -25.09
N THR A 61 5.80 4.17 -24.28
CA THR A 61 6.59 4.39 -23.07
C THR A 61 6.23 3.35 -22.00
N LYS A 62 7.20 2.61 -21.53
CA LYS A 62 6.98 1.45 -20.64
C LYS A 62 6.83 1.87 -19.18
N PHE A 63 5.60 2.07 -18.72
CA PHE A 63 5.27 2.22 -17.30
C PHE A 63 3.82 1.82 -17.02
N THR A 64 3.50 1.64 -15.75
CA THR A 64 2.14 1.34 -15.30
C THR A 64 1.54 2.59 -14.64
N VAL A 65 0.41 3.07 -15.15
CA VAL A 65 -0.32 4.19 -14.54
C VAL A 65 -1.23 3.68 -13.44
N VAL A 66 -1.17 4.30 -12.26
CA VAL A 66 -2.13 4.10 -11.17
C VAL A 66 -2.70 5.45 -10.76
N SER A 67 -4.01 5.61 -10.93
CA SER A 67 -4.73 6.86 -10.65
C SER A 67 -5.43 6.81 -9.29
N GLY A 68 -5.53 7.95 -8.63
CA GLY A 68 -6.15 8.05 -7.30
C GLY A 68 -5.27 7.43 -6.21
N PHE A 69 -3.95 7.60 -6.32
CA PHE A 69 -3.03 7.05 -5.35
C PHE A 69 -3.22 7.67 -3.95
N ASN A 70 -2.85 6.91 -2.95
CA ASN A 70 -2.74 7.37 -1.57
C ASN A 70 -1.39 6.97 -0.98
N ILE A 71 -1.06 7.55 0.16
CA ILE A 71 0.23 7.31 0.82
C ILE A 71 0.50 5.81 1.09
N PRO A 72 -0.45 5.01 1.61
CA PRO A 72 -0.23 3.56 1.76
C PRO A 72 0.21 2.86 0.48
N LEU A 73 -0.43 3.14 -0.65
CA LEU A 73 -0.06 2.56 -1.94
C LEU A 73 1.35 2.97 -2.37
N ALA A 74 1.64 4.28 -2.33
CA ALA A 74 2.95 4.81 -2.72
C ALA A 74 4.07 4.21 -1.88
N LEU A 75 3.88 4.14 -0.55
CA LEU A 75 4.86 3.54 0.36
C LEU A 75 5.11 2.05 0.05
N THR A 76 4.05 1.29 -0.19
CA THR A 76 4.19 -0.15 -0.45
C THR A 76 4.93 -0.40 -1.76
N LEU A 77 4.62 0.37 -2.81
CA LEU A 77 5.34 0.26 -4.08
C LEU A 77 6.81 0.67 -3.94
N ALA A 78 7.09 1.81 -3.29
CA ALA A 78 8.46 2.30 -3.09
C ALA A 78 9.33 1.35 -2.26
N MET A 79 8.74 0.59 -1.35
CA MET A 79 9.45 -0.33 -0.45
C MET A 79 9.44 -1.79 -0.96
N SER A 80 8.81 -2.06 -2.08
CA SER A 80 8.76 -3.42 -2.62
C SER A 80 10.13 -3.82 -3.19
N PRO A 81 10.73 -4.91 -2.71
CA PRO A 81 12.04 -5.37 -3.20
C PRO A 81 11.96 -6.00 -4.60
N VAL A 82 10.75 -6.26 -5.08
CA VAL A 82 10.48 -6.86 -6.38
C VAL A 82 9.31 -6.14 -7.06
N PRO A 83 9.26 -6.12 -8.40
CA PRO A 83 8.17 -5.51 -9.12
C PRO A 83 6.81 -6.15 -8.81
N VAL A 84 5.82 -5.33 -8.48
CA VAL A 84 4.44 -5.75 -8.18
C VAL A 84 3.59 -5.61 -9.44
N LYS A 85 3.14 -6.72 -10.04
CA LYS A 85 2.45 -6.71 -11.35
C LYS A 85 1.15 -7.53 -11.32
N GLY A 86 0.32 -7.32 -12.33
CA GLY A 86 -0.88 -8.14 -12.56
C GLY A 86 -1.82 -8.22 -11.36
N ALA A 87 -2.16 -9.42 -10.95
CA ALA A 87 -3.10 -9.68 -9.85
C ALA A 87 -2.60 -9.15 -8.50
N GLU A 88 -1.29 -9.13 -8.27
CA GLU A 88 -0.69 -8.61 -7.05
C GLU A 88 -0.86 -7.08 -6.96
N LEU A 89 -0.61 -6.36 -8.06
CA LEU A 89 -0.86 -4.92 -8.13
C LEU A 89 -2.35 -4.60 -7.92
N ALA A 90 -3.24 -5.37 -8.55
CA ALA A 90 -4.68 -5.20 -8.36
C ALA A 90 -5.11 -5.42 -6.91
N ALA A 91 -4.55 -6.41 -6.23
CA ALA A 91 -4.79 -6.67 -4.81
C ALA A 91 -4.29 -5.51 -3.94
N LEU A 92 -3.09 -5.00 -4.22
CA LEU A 92 -2.51 -3.87 -3.52
C LEU A 92 -3.33 -2.59 -3.68
N ILE A 93 -3.82 -2.29 -4.89
CA ILE A 93 -4.72 -1.15 -5.14
C ILE A 93 -6.03 -1.30 -4.36
N ASN A 94 -6.62 -2.49 -4.33
CA ASN A 94 -7.83 -2.74 -3.57
C ASN A 94 -7.61 -2.59 -2.06
N GLU A 95 -6.48 -3.03 -1.56
CA GLU A 95 -6.10 -2.85 -0.15
C GLU A 95 -5.91 -1.37 0.19
N ALA A 96 -5.19 -0.64 -0.65
CA ALA A 96 -4.95 0.80 -0.47
C ALA A 96 -6.26 1.62 -0.42
N ARG A 97 -7.29 1.22 -1.18
CA ARG A 97 -8.62 1.85 -1.13
C ARG A 97 -9.26 1.74 0.24
N THR A 98 -9.00 0.69 1.00
CA THR A 98 -9.57 0.52 2.34
C THR A 98 -8.99 1.48 3.37
N GLY A 99 -7.83 2.08 3.07
CA GLY A 99 -7.20 3.10 3.91
C GLY A 99 -7.88 4.48 3.86
N LEU A 100 -8.84 4.67 2.95
CA LEU A 100 -9.62 5.91 2.85
C LEU A 100 -10.91 5.76 3.66
N THR A 101 -10.87 6.16 4.93
CA THR A 101 -11.99 5.97 5.87
C THR A 101 -12.30 7.26 6.62
N ASN A 102 -13.55 7.40 7.06
CA ASN A 102 -13.92 8.40 8.05
C ASN A 102 -13.86 7.78 9.45
N PRO A 103 -12.85 8.09 10.28
CA PRO A 103 -12.71 7.48 11.60
C PRO A 103 -13.82 7.86 12.58
N ASN A 104 -14.59 8.92 12.28
CA ASN A 104 -15.71 9.38 13.09
C ASN A 104 -17.07 8.85 12.61
N ALA A 105 -17.11 8.16 11.47
CA ALA A 105 -18.34 7.53 11.01
C ALA A 105 -18.68 6.33 11.92
N PRO A 106 -19.97 6.08 12.24
CA PRO A 106 -20.37 4.80 12.80
C PRO A 106 -19.83 3.70 11.90
N VAL A 107 -19.26 2.65 12.49
CA VAL A 107 -18.78 1.50 11.72
C VAL A 107 -20.02 0.79 11.14
N GLU A 108 -20.59 1.34 10.08
CA GLU A 108 -21.41 0.53 9.19
C GLU A 108 -20.48 -0.55 8.64
N ALA A 109 -20.84 -1.79 8.90
CA ALA A 109 -20.14 -2.92 8.33
C ALA A 109 -20.12 -2.75 6.81
N ALA A 110 -19.08 -2.11 6.29
CA ALA A 110 -18.86 -1.99 4.86
C ALA A 110 -18.98 -3.42 4.31
N ALA A 111 -19.98 -3.64 3.47
CA ALA A 111 -20.15 -4.88 2.76
C ALA A 111 -18.88 -5.11 1.93
N ALA A 112 -17.91 -5.77 2.54
CA ALA A 112 -16.76 -6.27 1.82
C ALA A 112 -17.29 -7.14 0.68
N PRO A 113 -16.75 -7.01 -0.57
CA PRO A 113 -17.06 -8.01 -1.58
C PRO A 113 -16.75 -9.36 -0.97
N ALA A 114 -17.77 -10.21 -0.92
CA ALA A 114 -17.71 -11.51 -0.27
C ALA A 114 -16.60 -12.35 -0.88
N LYS A 115 -15.39 -12.22 -0.39
CA LYS A 115 -14.39 -13.28 -0.50
C LYS A 115 -14.94 -14.42 0.32
N LYS A 116 -15.28 -15.52 -0.37
CA LYS A 116 -15.67 -16.78 0.26
C LYS A 116 -14.78 -16.99 1.48
N ALA A 117 -15.38 -16.94 2.66
CA ALA A 117 -14.71 -17.23 3.90
C ALA A 117 -14.04 -18.59 3.75
N LYS A 118 -12.72 -18.60 3.65
CA LYS A 118 -11.98 -19.83 3.94
C LYS A 118 -12.31 -20.12 5.39
N ALA A 119 -13.05 -21.19 5.58
CA ALA A 119 -13.39 -21.71 6.90
C ALA A 119 -12.15 -21.63 7.78
N SER A 120 -12.28 -21.00 8.95
CA SER A 120 -11.21 -20.94 9.93
C SER A 120 -10.79 -22.39 10.25
N ARG A 121 -9.71 -22.84 9.65
CA ARG A 121 -9.08 -24.08 10.08
C ARG A 121 -8.54 -23.78 11.47
N HIS A 122 -9.26 -24.20 12.49
CA HIS A 122 -8.67 -24.36 13.80
C HIS A 122 -7.63 -25.46 13.66
N SER A 123 -6.39 -25.07 13.42
CA SER A 123 -5.31 -26.01 13.56
C SER A 123 -5.19 -26.34 15.05
N SER A 124 -5.51 -27.56 15.41
CA SER A 124 -5.35 -28.10 16.78
C SER A 124 -3.89 -28.41 17.14
N GLY A 125 -2.94 -27.94 16.33
CA GLY A 125 -1.51 -28.10 16.53
C GLY A 125 -0.87 -26.90 17.25
N PRO A 126 0.40 -27.05 17.69
CA PRO A 126 1.16 -25.96 18.31
C PRO A 126 1.26 -24.76 17.36
N ALA A 127 1.18 -23.54 17.90
CA ALA A 127 1.30 -22.31 17.14
C ALA A 127 2.67 -22.22 16.45
N LYS A 128 2.68 -21.96 15.14
CA LYS A 128 3.92 -21.74 14.38
C LYS A 128 4.22 -20.25 14.33
N ILE A 129 5.36 -19.84 14.87
CA ILE A 129 5.86 -18.46 14.70
C ILE A 129 6.48 -18.37 13.31
N VAL A 130 5.85 -17.61 12.42
CA VAL A 130 6.31 -17.39 11.02
C VAL A 130 7.16 -16.13 10.88
N LEU A 131 7.03 -15.19 11.83
CA LEU A 131 7.82 -13.96 11.90
C LEU A 131 7.87 -13.48 13.35
N ALA A 132 9.05 -13.14 13.85
CA ALA A 132 9.25 -12.36 15.06
C ALA A 132 9.97 -11.07 14.71
N ARG A 133 9.48 -9.93 15.22
CA ARG A 133 10.01 -8.61 14.90
C ARG A 133 10.05 -7.72 16.14
N LEU A 134 11.15 -7.00 16.32
CA LEU A 134 11.27 -5.91 17.28
C LEU A 134 11.05 -4.59 16.54
N ASP A 135 10.00 -3.86 16.89
CA ASP A 135 9.70 -2.56 16.31
C ASP A 135 8.99 -1.68 17.35
N TYR A 136 9.58 -0.54 17.70
CA TYR A 136 9.02 0.39 18.69
C TYR A 136 7.66 0.97 18.29
N ARG A 137 7.32 0.95 16.99
CA ARG A 137 6.04 1.41 16.46
C ARG A 137 4.95 0.34 16.57
N LEU A 138 5.29 -0.86 17.01
CA LEU A 138 4.40 -2.03 17.13
C LEU A 138 3.74 -2.41 15.78
N LEU A 139 2.42 -2.38 15.72
CA LEU A 139 1.67 -2.65 14.50
C LEU A 139 1.41 -1.34 13.73
N HIS A 140 1.98 -1.21 12.56
CA HIS A 140 1.85 -0.03 11.68
C HIS A 140 1.75 -0.47 10.21
N GLY A 141 1.49 0.49 9.33
CA GLY A 141 1.19 0.23 7.92
C GLY A 141 2.13 -0.76 7.21
N GLN A 142 3.43 -0.66 7.44
CA GLN A 142 4.43 -1.54 6.85
C GLN A 142 4.27 -3.01 7.31
N VAL A 143 3.96 -3.23 8.61
CA VAL A 143 3.71 -4.58 9.13
C VAL A 143 2.40 -5.11 8.55
N VAL A 144 1.38 -4.26 8.50
CA VAL A 144 0.04 -4.61 8.03
C VAL A 144 0.05 -4.98 6.56
N PHE A 145 0.61 -4.12 5.72
CA PHE A 145 0.48 -4.25 4.25
C PHE A 145 1.53 -5.18 3.64
N THR A 146 2.73 -5.21 4.18
CA THR A 146 3.83 -5.97 3.58
C THR A 146 4.04 -7.32 4.25
N TRP A 147 4.25 -7.33 5.57
CA TRP A 147 4.68 -8.55 6.25
C TRP A 147 3.58 -9.55 6.49
N THR A 148 2.39 -9.12 6.93
CA THR A 148 1.28 -10.05 7.20
C THR A 148 0.83 -10.79 5.95
N THR A 149 0.80 -10.11 4.82
CA THR A 149 0.47 -10.70 3.53
C THR A 149 1.56 -11.67 3.06
N LYS A 150 2.83 -11.26 3.15
CA LYS A 150 3.97 -12.06 2.68
C LYS A 150 4.12 -13.37 3.47
N VAL A 151 3.94 -13.34 4.79
CA VAL A 151 4.05 -14.53 5.64
C VAL A 151 2.71 -15.25 5.86
N GLN A 152 1.62 -14.74 5.27
CA GLN A 152 0.26 -15.28 5.41
C GLN A 152 -0.15 -15.49 6.87
N ALA A 153 0.11 -14.50 7.72
CA ALA A 153 -0.15 -14.58 9.14
C ALA A 153 -1.66 -14.68 9.43
N GLU A 154 -2.07 -15.66 10.22
CA GLU A 154 -3.45 -15.79 10.71
C GLU A 154 -3.69 -14.98 11.99
N ARG A 155 -2.61 -14.68 12.72
CA ARG A 155 -2.65 -13.95 13.99
C ARG A 155 -1.40 -13.09 14.17
N ILE A 156 -1.62 -11.90 14.71
CA ILE A 156 -0.56 -11.02 15.19
C ILE A 156 -0.64 -10.98 16.71
N ILE A 157 0.50 -11.09 17.37
CA ILE A 157 0.63 -10.90 18.81
C ILE A 157 1.56 -9.70 19.00
N VAL A 158 1.06 -8.68 19.69
CA VAL A 158 1.84 -7.50 20.10
C VAL A 158 2.16 -7.68 21.59
N VAL A 159 3.45 -7.66 21.91
CA VAL A 159 3.92 -7.77 23.29
C VAL A 159 4.52 -6.43 23.69
N ASP A 160 3.74 -5.63 24.37
CA ASP A 160 4.14 -4.30 24.86
C ASP A 160 3.27 -3.92 26.07
N ASN A 161 3.89 -3.67 27.22
CA ASN A 161 3.19 -3.37 28.46
C ASN A 161 2.45 -2.03 28.39
N ALA A 162 2.99 -1.03 27.71
CA ALA A 162 2.37 0.28 27.58
C ALA A 162 1.13 0.20 26.70
N ALA A 163 1.17 -0.55 25.58
CA ALA A 163 0.02 -0.76 24.72
C ALA A 163 -1.02 -1.68 25.38
N ALA A 164 -0.58 -2.68 26.15
CA ALA A 164 -1.47 -3.61 26.84
C ALA A 164 -2.30 -2.98 27.98
N ASN A 165 -1.86 -1.84 28.51
CA ASN A 165 -2.53 -1.13 29.60
C ASN A 165 -3.18 0.19 29.17
N ASP A 166 -3.21 0.50 27.87
CA ASP A 166 -3.74 1.74 27.30
C ASP A 166 -4.83 1.42 26.28
N ASP A 167 -6.08 1.72 26.61
CA ASP A 167 -7.22 1.40 25.73
C ASP A 167 -7.21 2.19 24.43
N ILE A 168 -6.63 3.39 24.40
CA ILE A 168 -6.48 4.20 23.20
C ILE A 168 -5.50 3.53 22.25
N LYS A 169 -4.34 3.11 22.77
CA LYS A 169 -3.32 2.38 21.99
C LYS A 169 -3.85 1.05 21.48
N LYS A 170 -4.54 0.28 22.34
CA LYS A 170 -5.23 -0.95 21.91
C LYS A 170 -6.23 -0.70 20.79
N GLY A 171 -7.01 0.38 20.91
CA GLY A 171 -7.95 0.81 19.89
C GLY A 171 -7.27 1.08 18.54
N ALA A 172 -6.19 1.86 18.57
CA ALA A 172 -5.38 2.17 17.38
C ALA A 172 -4.79 0.89 16.73
N LEU A 173 -4.24 -0.02 17.53
CA LEU A 173 -3.73 -1.29 17.03
C LEU A 173 -4.83 -2.18 16.43
N LYS A 174 -6.04 -2.19 17.02
CA LYS A 174 -7.19 -2.92 16.47
C LYS A 174 -7.66 -2.34 15.15
N LEU A 175 -7.63 -1.03 15.00
CA LEU A 175 -7.95 -0.35 13.73
C LEU A 175 -6.88 -0.61 12.67
N ALA A 176 -5.63 -0.67 13.05
CA ALA A 176 -4.51 -0.91 12.13
C ALA A 176 -4.40 -2.37 11.65
N LYS A 177 -5.06 -3.34 12.29
CA LYS A 177 -4.92 -4.74 11.92
C LYS A 177 -5.53 -5.05 10.54
N PRO A 178 -4.91 -5.95 9.73
CA PRO A 178 -5.49 -6.39 8.46
C PRO A 178 -6.81 -7.13 8.66
N GLN A 179 -7.68 -7.04 7.65
CA GLN A 179 -8.91 -7.85 7.64
C GLN A 179 -8.58 -9.35 7.63
N GLY A 180 -9.34 -10.13 8.38
CA GLY A 180 -9.16 -11.57 8.46
C GLY A 180 -8.02 -12.05 9.35
N VAL A 181 -7.18 -11.15 9.87
CA VAL A 181 -6.08 -11.49 10.81
C VAL A 181 -6.53 -11.21 12.24
N ARG A 182 -6.26 -12.12 13.17
CA ARG A 182 -6.54 -11.93 14.60
C ARG A 182 -5.43 -11.10 15.24
N LEU A 183 -5.77 -10.24 16.18
CA LEU A 183 -4.81 -9.44 16.95
C LEU A 183 -4.99 -9.70 18.45
N ASN A 184 -3.87 -9.95 19.12
CA ASN A 184 -3.74 -9.99 20.58
C ASN A 184 -2.70 -8.94 21.00
N VAL A 185 -3.01 -8.17 22.03
CA VAL A 185 -2.13 -7.18 22.66
C VAL A 185 -1.99 -7.51 24.12
#